data_878cf99d4b0ef6ff07a85cd9c9cdb622
#
_entry.id   878cf99d4b0ef6ff07a85cd9c9cdb622
#
_cell.length_a   1.000
_cell.length_b   1.000
_cell.length_c   1.000
_cell.angle_alpha   90.00
_cell.angle_beta   90.00
_cell.angle_gamma   90.00
#
_symmetry.space_group_name_H-M   'P 1'
#
loop_
_entity.id
_entity.type
_entity.pdbx_description
1 polymer ?
#
loop_
_entity_poly.entity_id
_entity_poly.type
_entity_poly.pdbx_seq_one_letter_code
_entity_poly.pdbx_strand_id
1 'polypeptide(L)'
;MSIEEALSEFAQGKFVIITDDESRENEGDLMLLAEAATPESVGFMVRYTSGVICVTMPQESAVRLHLPPMVKNNQDEKKTAFTVSVDALKGLTTGISAQERAHTINALASKESTVNDFSRPGHIFPLTAHPQLLRGRRGHTEAGVVMARLVGAQPMTAISELVNDDGSMMRGQNLQEFGQAHSIPMYSIQELADYAEKKIPAFTVLPKDYQWAKLPRVGGEWQIAVHTSPAGVEHAILKYGEPHDQALLRLHSECLTGDAFGSQRCDCGEQLERSFAAIEKDGAGYIPVSYTHLTLPTIYSV
;
A
#
# COMPACT_ATOMS: atom_id res chain seq x y z
N MET A 1 18.55 1.26 -19.45
CA MET A 1 17.07 1.45 -19.53
C MET A 1 16.69 2.42 -18.44
N SER A 2 15.83 3.41 -18.70
CA SER A 2 15.32 4.30 -17.65
C SER A 2 14.24 3.61 -16.82
N ILE A 3 13.95 4.15 -15.63
CA ILE A 3 12.88 3.58 -14.77
C ILE A 3 11.50 3.70 -15.44
N GLU A 4 11.28 4.75 -16.26
CA GLU A 4 10.06 4.90 -17.06
C GLU A 4 9.90 3.79 -18.10
N GLU A 5 10.97 3.46 -18.81
CA GLU A 5 10.99 2.38 -19.79
C GLU A 5 10.75 1.03 -19.11
N ALA A 6 11.39 0.79 -17.95
CA ALA A 6 11.19 -0.43 -17.18
C ALA A 6 9.74 -0.56 -16.66
N LEU A 7 9.13 0.52 -16.17
CA LEU A 7 7.73 0.54 -15.77
C LEU A 7 6.79 0.31 -16.95
N SER A 8 7.11 0.85 -18.13
CA SER A 8 6.34 0.58 -19.35
C SER A 8 6.40 -0.90 -19.76
N GLU A 9 7.57 -1.54 -19.63
CA GLU A 9 7.71 -2.98 -19.85
C GLU A 9 7.01 -3.82 -18.78
N PHE A 10 7.10 -3.41 -17.52
CA PHE A 10 6.38 -4.03 -16.40
C PHE A 10 4.87 -4.03 -16.63
N ALA A 11 4.31 -2.93 -17.13
CA ALA A 11 2.89 -2.83 -17.50
C ALA A 11 2.49 -3.83 -18.61
N GLN A 12 3.45 -4.28 -19.42
CA GLN A 12 3.25 -5.29 -20.46
C GLN A 12 3.49 -6.73 -19.96
N GLY A 13 3.67 -6.93 -18.65
CA GLY A 13 3.92 -8.23 -18.05
C GLY A 13 5.36 -8.72 -18.15
N LYS A 14 6.33 -7.83 -18.35
CA LYS A 14 7.75 -8.16 -18.24
C LYS A 14 8.22 -8.04 -16.80
N PHE A 15 9.30 -8.76 -16.50
CA PHE A 15 9.90 -8.72 -15.17
C PHE A 15 10.73 -7.46 -14.92
N VAL A 16 10.78 -7.08 -13.65
CA VAL A 16 11.74 -6.11 -13.10
C VAL A 16 12.34 -6.73 -11.83
N ILE A 17 13.63 -6.52 -11.60
CA ILE A 17 14.29 -6.88 -10.34
C ILE A 17 14.30 -5.62 -9.47
N ILE A 18 13.82 -5.75 -8.25
CA ILE A 18 13.94 -4.71 -7.23
C ILE A 18 14.86 -5.21 -6.11
N THR A 19 15.86 -4.40 -5.77
CA THR A 19 16.81 -4.71 -4.69
C THR A 19 16.56 -3.82 -3.49
N ASP A 20 16.74 -4.35 -2.30
CA ASP A 20 16.73 -3.58 -1.08
C ASP A 20 18.14 -3.19 -0.61
N ASP A 21 18.18 -2.46 0.49
CA ASP A 21 19.43 -1.96 1.09
C ASP A 21 20.24 -3.10 1.71
N GLU A 22 21.59 -3.03 1.62
CA GLU A 22 22.51 -4.00 2.23
C GLU A 22 22.29 -4.14 3.74
N SER A 23 21.83 -3.11 4.40
CA SER A 23 21.52 -3.11 5.84
C SER A 23 20.21 -3.80 6.19
N ARG A 24 19.35 -4.10 5.19
CA ARG A 24 18.02 -4.71 5.40
C ARG A 24 18.06 -6.24 5.15
N GLU A 25 17.94 -6.70 3.94
CA GLU A 25 17.99 -8.13 3.52
C GLU A 25 19.13 -8.36 2.53
N ASN A 26 19.50 -7.30 1.79
CA ASN A 26 20.46 -7.34 0.71
C ASN A 26 20.12 -8.41 -0.34
N GLU A 27 18.88 -8.39 -0.79
CA GLU A 27 18.31 -9.37 -1.71
C GLU A 27 17.69 -8.66 -2.91
N GLY A 28 17.41 -9.43 -3.96
CA GLY A 28 16.71 -8.96 -5.14
C GLY A 28 15.47 -9.82 -5.40
N ASP A 29 14.31 -9.17 -5.45
CA ASP A 29 13.07 -9.83 -5.82
C ASP A 29 12.77 -9.66 -7.30
N LEU A 30 12.42 -10.78 -7.93
CA LEU A 30 11.83 -10.78 -9.25
C LEU A 30 10.36 -10.36 -9.15
N MET A 31 9.98 -9.28 -9.83
CA MET A 31 8.65 -8.69 -9.75
C MET A 31 7.92 -8.79 -11.08
N LEU A 32 6.64 -9.17 -11.01
CA LEU A 32 5.73 -9.31 -12.15
C LEU A 32 4.37 -8.72 -11.81
N LEU A 33 3.81 -7.90 -12.70
CA LEU A 33 2.45 -7.39 -12.53
C LEU A 33 1.46 -8.56 -12.41
N ALA A 34 0.69 -8.62 -11.33
CA ALA A 34 -0.12 -9.80 -11.01
C ALA A 34 -1.19 -10.09 -12.06
N GLU A 35 -1.83 -9.07 -12.64
CA GLU A 35 -2.84 -9.23 -13.69
C GLU A 35 -2.28 -9.70 -15.04
N ALA A 36 -0.93 -9.67 -15.20
CA ALA A 36 -0.24 -10.14 -16.40
C ALA A 36 0.48 -11.49 -16.21
N ALA A 37 0.25 -12.18 -15.08
CA ALA A 37 0.89 -13.45 -14.81
C ALA A 37 0.46 -14.53 -15.80
N THR A 38 1.43 -15.24 -16.40
CA THR A 38 1.21 -16.38 -17.31
C THR A 38 1.87 -17.64 -16.77
N PRO A 39 1.50 -18.84 -17.26
CA PRO A 39 2.17 -20.07 -16.90
C PRO A 39 3.69 -20.02 -17.13
N GLU A 40 4.13 -19.36 -18.20
CA GLU A 40 5.53 -19.21 -18.57
C GLU A 40 6.27 -18.31 -17.58
N SER A 41 5.69 -17.14 -17.24
CA SER A 41 6.29 -16.22 -16.27
C SER A 41 6.36 -16.83 -14.88
N VAL A 42 5.31 -17.49 -14.42
CA VAL A 42 5.33 -18.19 -13.12
C VAL A 42 6.30 -19.38 -13.16
N GLY A 43 6.40 -20.10 -14.29
CA GLY A 43 7.42 -21.14 -14.49
C GLY A 43 8.84 -20.60 -14.39
N PHE A 44 9.09 -19.40 -14.91
CA PHE A 44 10.37 -18.70 -14.76
C PHE A 44 10.65 -18.34 -13.28
N MET A 45 9.66 -17.77 -12.58
CA MET A 45 9.80 -17.50 -11.14
C MET A 45 10.15 -18.78 -10.35
N VAL A 46 9.40 -19.86 -10.57
CA VAL A 46 9.66 -21.16 -9.91
C VAL A 46 11.09 -21.65 -10.12
N ARG A 47 11.66 -21.42 -11.29
CA ARG A 47 12.99 -21.90 -11.65
C ARG A 47 14.11 -21.10 -10.99
N TYR A 48 13.98 -19.79 -10.89
CA TYR A 48 15.09 -18.89 -10.56
C TYR A 48 14.95 -18.20 -9.20
N THR A 49 13.85 -18.44 -8.49
CA THR A 49 13.60 -17.82 -7.19
C THR A 49 13.47 -18.84 -6.06
N SER A 50 13.29 -18.37 -4.83
CA SER A 50 13.05 -19.22 -3.65
C SER A 50 11.88 -20.22 -3.83
N GLY A 51 11.02 -19.97 -4.83
CA GLY A 51 9.80 -20.73 -5.06
C GLY A 51 8.63 -20.35 -4.15
N VAL A 52 8.85 -19.52 -3.14
CA VAL A 52 7.80 -18.90 -2.31
C VAL A 52 7.25 -17.69 -3.07
N ILE A 53 6.23 -17.91 -3.89
CA ILE A 53 5.64 -16.83 -4.68
C ILE A 53 4.61 -16.09 -3.85
N CYS A 54 4.90 -14.82 -3.58
CA CYS A 54 4.05 -13.90 -2.86
C CYS A 54 3.29 -12.97 -3.82
N VAL A 55 2.14 -12.44 -3.38
CA VAL A 55 1.41 -11.39 -4.10
C VAL A 55 1.22 -10.21 -3.18
N THR A 56 1.88 -9.10 -3.51
CA THR A 56 1.74 -7.85 -2.76
C THR A 56 0.40 -7.21 -3.03
N MET A 57 -0.24 -6.67 -2.01
CA MET A 57 -1.51 -5.98 -2.15
C MET A 57 -1.70 -4.90 -1.08
N PRO A 58 -2.52 -3.88 -1.34
CA PRO A 58 -2.91 -2.94 -0.31
C PRO A 58 -3.90 -3.58 0.68
N GLN A 59 -4.00 -3.00 1.87
CA GLN A 59 -4.82 -3.54 2.96
C GLN A 59 -6.29 -3.69 2.59
N GLU A 60 -6.85 -2.74 1.83
CA GLU A 60 -8.24 -2.80 1.35
C GLU A 60 -8.54 -4.04 0.50
N SER A 61 -7.56 -4.49 -0.29
CA SER A 61 -7.70 -5.72 -1.09
C SER A 61 -7.72 -6.97 -0.21
N ALA A 62 -6.85 -7.02 0.79
CA ALA A 62 -6.85 -8.12 1.76
C ALA A 62 -8.17 -8.20 2.54
N VAL A 63 -8.72 -7.04 2.94
CA VAL A 63 -10.03 -6.95 3.60
C VAL A 63 -11.14 -7.43 2.68
N ARG A 64 -11.20 -6.93 1.43
CA ARG A 64 -12.19 -7.31 0.42
C ARG A 64 -12.20 -8.82 0.16
N LEU A 65 -11.03 -9.44 0.12
CA LEU A 65 -10.87 -10.86 -0.17
C LEU A 65 -10.88 -11.75 1.09
N HIS A 66 -11.11 -11.17 2.29
CA HIS A 66 -11.06 -11.85 3.59
C HIS A 66 -9.77 -12.66 3.77
N LEU A 67 -8.64 -11.98 3.62
CA LEU A 67 -7.30 -12.52 3.83
C LEU A 67 -6.73 -12.02 5.18
N PRO A 68 -7.06 -12.68 6.29
CA PRO A 68 -6.56 -12.29 7.60
C PRO A 68 -5.04 -12.53 7.70
N PRO A 69 -4.35 -11.85 8.62
CA PRO A 69 -2.96 -12.15 8.92
C PRO A 69 -2.75 -13.65 9.20
N MET A 70 -1.66 -14.20 8.70
CA MET A 70 -1.31 -15.63 8.88
C MET A 70 -1.18 -15.99 10.37
N VAL A 71 -0.71 -15.05 11.17
CA VAL A 71 -0.56 -15.19 12.62
C VAL A 71 -1.08 -13.97 13.36
N LYS A 72 -1.67 -14.15 14.54
CA LYS A 72 -2.16 -13.03 15.37
C LYS A 72 -1.03 -12.15 15.90
N ASN A 73 0.12 -12.73 16.21
CA ASN A 73 1.30 -12.03 16.69
C ASN A 73 2.46 -12.28 15.74
N ASN A 74 2.74 -11.31 14.89
CA ASN A 74 3.85 -11.39 13.95
C ASN A 74 5.18 -11.26 14.70
N GLN A 75 5.98 -12.32 14.71
CA GLN A 75 7.29 -12.39 15.35
C GLN A 75 8.44 -12.17 14.36
N ASP A 76 8.12 -12.00 13.06
CA ASP A 76 9.12 -11.70 12.05
C ASP A 76 9.83 -10.37 12.37
N GLU A 77 11.14 -10.36 12.31
CA GLU A 77 11.97 -9.19 12.61
C GLU A 77 11.69 -8.03 11.64
N LYS A 78 11.47 -8.35 10.38
CA LYS A 78 11.16 -7.38 9.32
C LYS A 78 9.68 -7.01 9.26
N LYS A 79 8.84 -7.66 10.08
CA LYS A 79 7.38 -7.44 10.15
C LYS A 79 6.67 -7.64 8.82
N THR A 80 7.15 -8.58 7.99
CA THR A 80 6.49 -8.92 6.73
C THR A 80 5.07 -9.41 6.98
N ALA A 81 4.10 -8.71 6.41
CA ALA A 81 2.69 -8.90 6.74
C ALA A 81 2.04 -10.01 5.89
N PHE A 82 2.47 -11.25 6.12
CA PHE A 82 1.86 -12.42 5.51
C PHE A 82 0.39 -12.55 5.92
N THR A 83 -0.46 -12.80 4.93
CA THR A 83 -1.82 -13.27 5.15
C THR A 83 -1.86 -14.80 5.05
N VAL A 84 -3.04 -15.40 5.31
CA VAL A 84 -3.26 -16.81 4.98
C VAL A 84 -2.98 -17.03 3.50
N SER A 85 -2.32 -18.16 3.16
CA SER A 85 -2.08 -18.54 1.76
C SER A 85 -3.38 -18.98 1.09
N VAL A 86 -3.44 -18.86 -0.22
CA VAL A 86 -4.65 -19.14 -1.00
C VAL A 86 -4.34 -19.86 -2.30
N ASP A 87 -5.39 -20.55 -2.81
CA ASP A 87 -5.50 -20.99 -4.20
C ASP A 87 -6.86 -20.54 -4.76
N ALA A 88 -6.96 -20.34 -6.07
CA ALA A 88 -8.26 -20.16 -6.71
C ALA A 88 -9.12 -21.40 -6.49
N LEU A 89 -10.42 -21.20 -6.19
CA LEU A 89 -11.31 -22.33 -5.88
C LEU A 89 -11.67 -23.17 -7.10
N LYS A 90 -11.65 -22.56 -8.30
CA LYS A 90 -12.07 -23.19 -9.55
C LYS A 90 -10.91 -23.27 -10.54
N GLY A 91 -10.94 -24.30 -11.40
CA GLY A 91 -9.98 -24.45 -12.48
C GLY A 91 -8.61 -25.01 -12.08
N LEU A 92 -8.49 -25.54 -10.88
CA LEU A 92 -7.27 -26.16 -10.35
C LEU A 92 -7.44 -27.66 -10.11
N THR A 93 -6.31 -28.36 -10.09
CA THR A 93 -6.22 -29.73 -9.60
C THR A 93 -5.57 -29.76 -8.22
N THR A 94 -4.27 -29.46 -8.15
CA THR A 94 -3.49 -29.42 -6.89
C THR A 94 -3.11 -28.00 -6.46
N GLY A 95 -3.17 -27.02 -7.37
CA GLY A 95 -2.83 -25.61 -7.10
C GLY A 95 -1.33 -25.26 -7.26
N ILE A 96 -0.43 -26.26 -7.32
CA ILE A 96 1.02 -26.04 -7.24
C ILE A 96 1.70 -25.80 -8.60
N SER A 97 1.11 -26.21 -9.71
CA SER A 97 1.73 -26.04 -11.03
C SER A 97 1.87 -24.55 -11.38
N ALA A 98 2.83 -24.21 -12.25
CA ALA A 98 3.00 -22.84 -12.73
C ALA A 98 1.71 -22.27 -13.34
N GLN A 99 0.98 -23.08 -14.09
CA GLN A 99 -0.30 -22.72 -14.68
C GLN A 99 -1.35 -22.39 -13.60
N GLU A 100 -1.45 -23.22 -12.58
CA GLU A 100 -2.46 -23.07 -11.53
C GLU A 100 -2.11 -21.88 -10.61
N ARG A 101 -0.83 -21.68 -10.30
CA ARG A 101 -0.36 -20.51 -9.54
C ARG A 101 -0.58 -19.23 -10.34
N ALA A 102 -0.31 -19.20 -11.64
CA ALA A 102 -0.62 -18.06 -12.50
C ALA A 102 -2.13 -17.75 -12.49
N HIS A 103 -2.98 -18.76 -12.54
CA HIS A 103 -4.43 -18.59 -12.42
C HIS A 103 -4.83 -17.98 -11.08
N THR A 104 -4.26 -18.44 -9.97
CA THR A 104 -4.51 -17.88 -8.64
C THR A 104 -4.02 -16.42 -8.52
N ILE A 105 -2.83 -16.11 -9.05
CA ILE A 105 -2.27 -14.74 -9.06
C ILE A 105 -3.20 -13.79 -9.83
N ASN A 106 -3.64 -14.18 -11.02
CA ASN A 106 -4.59 -13.39 -11.83
C ASN A 106 -5.93 -13.21 -11.11
N ALA A 107 -6.45 -14.27 -10.47
CA ALA A 107 -7.69 -14.20 -9.71
C ALA A 107 -7.57 -13.20 -8.53
N LEU A 108 -6.43 -13.18 -7.82
CA LEU A 108 -6.19 -12.19 -6.74
C LEU A 108 -6.24 -10.75 -7.28
N ALA A 109 -5.66 -10.50 -8.46
CA ALA A 109 -5.63 -9.17 -9.09
C ALA A 109 -6.98 -8.75 -9.71
N SER A 110 -7.91 -9.67 -9.91
CA SER A 110 -9.21 -9.35 -10.49
C SER A 110 -10.09 -8.54 -9.56
N LYS A 111 -10.70 -7.47 -10.07
CA LYS A 111 -11.71 -6.67 -9.35
C LYS A 111 -12.99 -7.46 -9.09
N GLU A 112 -13.29 -8.41 -9.96
CA GLU A 112 -14.51 -9.24 -9.92
C GLU A 112 -14.41 -10.36 -8.87
N SER A 113 -13.20 -10.69 -8.44
CA SER A 113 -12.99 -11.76 -7.45
C SER A 113 -13.52 -11.38 -6.08
N THR A 114 -14.13 -12.35 -5.43
CA THR A 114 -14.73 -12.26 -4.11
C THR A 114 -14.06 -13.25 -3.14
N VAL A 115 -14.44 -13.23 -1.88
CA VAL A 115 -13.99 -14.19 -0.86
C VAL A 115 -14.26 -15.65 -1.25
N ASN A 116 -15.33 -15.90 -2.01
CA ASN A 116 -15.77 -17.25 -2.41
C ASN A 116 -14.99 -17.83 -3.60
N ASP A 117 -14.11 -17.07 -4.20
CA ASP A 117 -13.30 -17.52 -5.33
C ASP A 117 -11.95 -18.15 -4.91
N PHE A 118 -11.69 -18.22 -3.60
CA PHE A 118 -10.44 -18.73 -3.05
C PHE A 118 -10.63 -19.80 -1.98
N SER A 119 -9.83 -20.86 -2.06
CA SER A 119 -9.59 -21.80 -0.96
C SER A 119 -8.44 -21.30 -0.06
N ARG A 120 -8.47 -21.73 1.19
CA ARG A 120 -7.47 -21.42 2.22
C ARG A 120 -7.19 -22.69 3.04
N PRO A 121 -5.94 -23.12 3.25
CA PRO A 121 -4.71 -22.55 2.67
C PRO A 121 -4.54 -22.89 1.18
N GLY A 122 -3.50 -22.35 0.54
CA GLY A 122 -3.09 -22.61 -0.84
C GLY A 122 -1.59 -22.38 -1.06
N HIS A 123 -1.19 -22.20 -2.33
CA HIS A 123 0.19 -22.16 -2.76
C HIS A 123 0.69 -20.76 -3.15
N ILE A 124 -0.17 -19.73 -3.07
CA ILE A 124 0.18 -18.34 -3.23
C ILE A 124 0.05 -17.62 -1.88
N PHE A 125 1.02 -16.78 -1.56
CA PHE A 125 1.16 -16.10 -0.27
C PHE A 125 0.91 -14.60 -0.42
N PRO A 126 -0.32 -14.09 -0.16
CA PRO A 126 -0.56 -12.67 -0.22
C PRO A 126 0.16 -11.93 0.92
N LEU A 127 0.71 -10.75 0.58
CA LEU A 127 1.40 -9.85 1.50
C LEU A 127 0.69 -8.50 1.53
N THR A 128 0.33 -8.04 2.71
CA THR A 128 -0.29 -6.72 2.88
C THR A 128 0.77 -5.63 3.00
N ALA A 129 0.73 -4.65 2.12
CA ALA A 129 1.64 -3.51 2.17
C ALA A 129 1.29 -2.55 3.33
N HIS A 130 2.31 -1.88 3.87
CA HIS A 130 2.12 -0.81 4.83
C HIS A 130 1.24 0.31 4.25
N PRO A 131 0.27 0.88 4.99
CA PRO A 131 -0.65 1.90 4.45
C PRO A 131 0.05 3.12 3.83
N GLN A 132 1.20 3.52 4.39
CA GLN A 132 2.02 4.61 3.86
C GLN A 132 3.01 4.16 2.77
N LEU A 133 2.92 2.91 2.30
CA LEU A 133 3.79 2.30 1.29
C LEU A 133 5.29 2.55 1.60
N LEU A 134 6.09 2.89 0.59
CA LEU A 134 7.54 3.10 0.73
C LEU A 134 7.94 4.21 1.72
N ARG A 135 7.02 5.07 2.13
CA ARG A 135 7.25 6.05 3.21
C ARG A 135 7.18 5.41 4.60
N GLY A 136 6.33 4.39 4.77
CA GLY A 136 6.17 3.70 6.04
C GLY A 136 7.10 2.50 6.19
N ARG A 137 7.35 1.76 5.10
CA ARG A 137 8.24 0.59 5.09
C ARG A 137 8.92 0.46 3.73
N ARG A 138 10.26 0.46 3.71
CA ARG A 138 11.05 0.32 2.48
C ARG A 138 11.32 -1.16 2.19
N GLY A 139 10.27 -1.91 1.87
CA GLY A 139 10.34 -3.34 1.56
C GLY A 139 9.82 -3.66 0.16
N HIS A 140 10.13 -4.88 -0.31
CA HIS A 140 9.69 -5.40 -1.61
C HIS A 140 8.16 -5.44 -1.72
N THR A 141 7.44 -5.72 -0.62
CA THR A 141 5.98 -5.68 -0.57
C THR A 141 5.42 -4.32 -0.98
N GLU A 142 5.94 -3.25 -0.40
CA GLU A 142 5.53 -1.87 -0.69
C GLU A 142 5.96 -1.45 -2.10
N ALA A 143 7.16 -1.87 -2.52
CA ALA A 143 7.67 -1.62 -3.87
C ALA A 143 6.74 -2.21 -4.94
N GLY A 144 6.30 -3.44 -4.77
CA GLY A 144 5.36 -4.09 -5.69
C GLY A 144 4.05 -3.32 -5.85
N VAL A 145 3.44 -2.89 -4.75
CA VAL A 145 2.21 -2.08 -4.79
C VAL A 145 2.44 -0.73 -5.46
N VAL A 146 3.57 -0.07 -5.17
CA VAL A 146 3.92 1.23 -5.78
C VAL A 146 4.12 1.09 -7.28
N MET A 147 4.85 0.08 -7.74
CA MET A 147 5.07 -0.17 -9.17
C MET A 147 3.76 -0.36 -9.92
N ALA A 148 2.86 -1.21 -9.41
CA ALA A 148 1.56 -1.43 -10.02
C ALA A 148 0.71 -0.14 -10.08
N ARG A 149 0.74 0.69 -9.03
CA ARG A 149 0.06 2.01 -9.02
C ARG A 149 0.66 2.98 -10.03
N LEU A 150 1.99 3.01 -10.17
CA LEU A 150 2.67 3.90 -11.12
C LEU A 150 2.29 3.62 -12.58
N VAL A 151 1.97 2.37 -12.90
CA VAL A 151 1.52 1.98 -14.25
C VAL A 151 -0.01 1.99 -14.41
N GLY A 152 -0.77 2.40 -13.38
CA GLY A 152 -2.23 2.48 -13.42
C GLY A 152 -2.96 1.13 -13.40
N ALA A 153 -2.26 0.06 -13.02
CA ALA A 153 -2.79 -1.29 -12.94
C ALA A 153 -3.45 -1.59 -11.58
N GLN A 154 -4.01 -2.79 -11.44
CA GLN A 154 -4.41 -3.26 -10.10
C GLN A 154 -3.19 -3.29 -9.18
N PRO A 155 -3.28 -2.74 -7.96
CA PRO A 155 -2.13 -2.53 -7.08
C PRO A 155 -1.62 -3.85 -6.47
N MET A 156 -1.32 -4.82 -7.33
CA MET A 156 -0.87 -6.16 -6.98
C MET A 156 0.26 -6.63 -7.87
N THR A 157 1.30 -7.18 -7.26
CA THR A 157 2.52 -7.65 -7.92
C THR A 157 2.90 -9.01 -7.36
N ALA A 158 3.17 -9.98 -8.23
CA ALA A 158 3.81 -11.23 -7.84
C ALA A 158 5.30 -10.97 -7.60
N ILE A 159 5.82 -11.41 -6.47
CA ILE A 159 7.21 -11.25 -6.07
C ILE A 159 7.78 -12.56 -5.53
N SER A 160 9.07 -12.77 -5.74
CA SER A 160 9.83 -13.87 -5.12
C SER A 160 11.32 -13.58 -5.21
N GLU A 161 12.05 -13.97 -4.19
CA GLU A 161 13.48 -13.70 -4.03
C GLU A 161 14.32 -14.54 -5.00
N LEU A 162 15.28 -13.91 -5.72
CA LEU A 162 16.20 -14.59 -6.61
C LEU A 162 17.23 -15.40 -5.83
N VAL A 163 17.48 -16.64 -6.29
CA VAL A 163 18.44 -17.57 -5.68
C VAL A 163 19.46 -18.07 -6.70
N ASN A 164 20.65 -18.40 -6.21
CA ASN A 164 21.66 -19.13 -6.98
C ASN A 164 21.25 -20.60 -7.17
N ASP A 165 21.91 -21.32 -8.09
CA ASP A 165 21.62 -22.73 -8.36
C ASP A 165 21.83 -23.65 -7.14
N ASP A 166 22.64 -23.22 -6.17
CA ASP A 166 22.86 -23.93 -4.91
C ASP A 166 21.81 -23.64 -3.84
N GLY A 167 20.82 -22.77 -4.16
CA GLY A 167 19.76 -22.33 -3.25
C GLY A 167 20.15 -21.18 -2.32
N SER A 168 21.37 -20.67 -2.39
CA SER A 168 21.76 -19.46 -1.64
C SER A 168 21.13 -18.21 -2.26
N MET A 169 20.94 -17.15 -1.44
CA MET A 169 20.36 -15.90 -1.92
C MET A 169 21.29 -15.22 -2.94
N MET A 170 20.73 -14.82 -4.08
CA MET A 170 21.47 -14.11 -5.11
C MET A 170 21.67 -12.65 -4.68
N ARG A 171 22.93 -12.16 -4.71
CA ARG A 171 23.31 -10.82 -4.23
C ARG A 171 24.36 -10.16 -5.13
N GLY A 172 24.45 -8.84 -5.06
CA GLY A 172 25.53 -8.05 -5.64
C GLY A 172 25.75 -8.35 -7.13
N GLN A 173 26.97 -8.81 -7.48
CA GLN A 173 27.33 -9.04 -8.87
C GLN A 173 26.50 -10.13 -9.54
N ASN A 174 26.12 -11.19 -8.82
CA ASN A 174 25.30 -12.27 -9.36
C ASN A 174 23.92 -11.77 -9.81
N LEU A 175 23.30 -10.85 -9.04
CA LEU A 175 22.05 -10.21 -9.46
C LEU A 175 22.22 -9.39 -10.74
N GLN A 176 23.32 -8.64 -10.87
CA GLN A 176 23.61 -7.84 -12.06
C GLN A 176 23.81 -8.75 -13.29
N GLU A 177 24.58 -9.82 -13.14
CA GLU A 177 24.84 -10.79 -14.22
C GLU A 177 23.54 -11.50 -14.62
N PHE A 178 22.69 -11.88 -13.66
CA PHE A 178 21.39 -12.49 -13.93
C PHE A 178 20.47 -11.51 -14.71
N GLY A 179 20.34 -10.27 -14.24
CA GLY A 179 19.56 -9.25 -14.91
C GLY A 179 20.02 -9.01 -16.34
N GLN A 180 21.35 -8.93 -16.59
CA GLN A 180 21.94 -8.78 -17.92
C GLN A 180 21.66 -9.99 -18.80
N ALA A 181 21.90 -11.21 -18.29
CA ALA A 181 21.72 -12.46 -19.04
C ALA A 181 20.25 -12.67 -19.49
N HIS A 182 19.30 -12.22 -18.70
CA HIS A 182 17.86 -12.35 -18.98
C HIS A 182 17.24 -11.07 -19.54
N SER A 183 18.02 -10.00 -19.73
CA SER A 183 17.53 -8.66 -20.18
C SER A 183 16.43 -8.12 -19.26
N ILE A 184 16.57 -8.34 -17.93
CA ILE A 184 15.65 -7.84 -16.92
C ILE A 184 16.25 -6.60 -16.26
N PRO A 185 15.58 -5.44 -16.29
CA PRO A 185 16.05 -4.23 -15.63
C PRO A 185 16.05 -4.39 -14.11
N MET A 186 17.01 -3.73 -13.45
CA MET A 186 17.17 -3.78 -12.01
C MET A 186 17.23 -2.36 -11.42
N TYR A 187 16.49 -2.14 -10.34
CA TYR A 187 16.46 -0.89 -9.57
C TYR A 187 16.44 -1.18 -8.08
N SER A 188 16.96 -0.24 -7.31
CA SER A 188 16.82 -0.27 -5.86
C SER A 188 15.47 0.28 -5.40
N ILE A 189 15.03 -0.13 -4.21
CA ILE A 189 13.85 0.46 -3.54
C ILE A 189 14.04 1.98 -3.36
N GLN A 190 15.28 2.44 -3.15
CA GLN A 190 15.56 3.87 -3.02
C GLN A 190 15.26 4.62 -4.33
N GLU A 191 15.76 4.13 -5.47
CA GLU A 191 15.51 4.75 -6.79
C GLU A 191 14.02 4.78 -7.12
N LEU A 192 13.31 3.67 -6.81
CA LEU A 192 11.86 3.60 -6.99
C LEU A 192 11.12 4.60 -6.09
N ALA A 193 11.54 4.75 -4.82
CA ALA A 193 10.95 5.70 -3.89
C ALA A 193 11.15 7.14 -4.36
N ASP A 194 12.37 7.50 -4.77
CA ASP A 194 12.71 8.83 -5.28
C ASP A 194 11.94 9.17 -6.58
N TYR A 195 11.71 8.16 -7.42
CA TYR A 195 10.89 8.32 -8.61
C TYR A 195 9.40 8.48 -8.27
N ALA A 196 8.88 7.63 -7.38
CA ALA A 196 7.50 7.67 -6.96
C ALA A 196 7.12 8.99 -6.26
N GLU A 197 8.02 9.56 -5.45
CA GLU A 197 7.80 10.85 -4.79
C GLU A 197 7.62 12.00 -5.80
N LYS A 198 8.27 11.93 -6.95
CA LYS A 198 8.14 12.94 -8.02
C LYS A 198 6.85 12.77 -8.82
N LYS A 199 6.37 11.52 -8.97
CA LYS A 199 5.20 11.18 -9.80
C LYS A 199 3.90 11.08 -9.03
N ILE A 200 3.97 10.65 -7.76
CA ILE A 200 2.83 10.55 -6.85
C ILE A 200 3.01 11.66 -5.80
N PRO A 201 2.39 12.82 -5.97
CA PRO A 201 2.47 13.90 -4.98
C PRO A 201 2.10 13.37 -3.58
N ALA A 202 2.82 13.83 -2.55
CA ALA A 202 2.61 13.42 -1.16
C ALA A 202 1.19 13.67 -0.67
N PHE A 203 0.55 14.65 -1.26
CA PHE A 203 -0.87 14.92 -1.12
C PHE A 203 -1.44 15.01 -2.53
N THR A 204 -2.24 14.03 -2.91
CA THR A 204 -3.23 14.27 -3.95
C THR A 204 -3.99 15.49 -3.46
N VAL A 205 -3.94 16.56 -4.24
CA VAL A 205 -4.81 17.73 -4.00
C VAL A 205 -6.18 17.17 -3.67
N LEU A 206 -6.75 17.62 -2.54
CA LEU A 206 -8.12 17.24 -2.16
C LEU A 206 -8.96 17.28 -3.43
N PRO A 207 -9.75 16.25 -3.77
CA PRO A 207 -10.58 16.28 -4.97
C PRO A 207 -11.31 17.60 -5.01
N LYS A 208 -11.27 18.31 -6.16
CA LYS A 208 -11.93 19.60 -6.30
C LYS A 208 -13.45 19.52 -6.10
N ASP A 209 -14.00 18.30 -6.08
CA ASP A 209 -15.42 18.01 -6.14
C ASP A 209 -15.94 17.27 -4.90
N TYR A 210 -15.56 17.72 -3.70
CA TYR A 210 -16.24 17.25 -2.49
C TYR A 210 -17.69 17.69 -2.47
N GLN A 211 -18.60 16.76 -2.17
CA GLN A 211 -19.97 17.11 -1.83
C GLN A 211 -20.01 17.65 -0.40
N TRP A 212 -20.10 18.97 -0.27
CA TRP A 212 -20.15 19.65 1.00
C TRP A 212 -21.58 19.70 1.53
N ALA A 213 -21.78 19.20 2.74
CA ALA A 213 -23.02 19.40 3.49
C ALA A 213 -22.83 20.53 4.52
N LYS A 214 -23.90 21.27 4.82
CA LYS A 214 -23.87 22.27 5.88
C LYS A 214 -23.78 21.63 7.25
N LEU A 215 -22.92 22.17 8.11
CA LEU A 215 -22.75 21.79 9.50
C LEU A 215 -22.89 23.04 10.40
N PRO A 216 -24.11 23.41 10.77
CA PRO A 216 -24.34 24.56 11.67
C PRO A 216 -23.74 24.29 13.06
N ARG A 217 -22.89 25.19 13.55
CA ARG A 217 -22.29 25.16 14.88
C ARG A 217 -22.50 26.47 15.61
N VAL A 218 -22.25 26.48 16.93
CA VAL A 218 -22.37 27.70 17.77
C VAL A 218 -21.43 28.77 17.28
N GLY A 219 -20.37 28.63 16.70
CA GLY A 219 -19.41 29.65 16.20
C GLY A 219 -19.62 30.06 14.74
N GLY A 220 -20.54 29.41 14.00
CA GLY A 220 -20.82 29.75 12.62
C GLY A 220 -21.28 28.60 11.76
N GLU A 221 -21.40 28.84 10.46
CA GLU A 221 -21.82 27.83 9.48
C GLU A 221 -20.59 27.13 8.90
N TRP A 222 -20.30 25.95 9.42
CA TRP A 222 -19.27 25.05 8.88
C TRP A 222 -19.86 24.20 7.75
N GLN A 223 -18.95 23.59 7.00
CA GLN A 223 -19.28 22.57 6.00
C GLN A 223 -18.51 21.28 6.33
N ILE A 224 -19.11 20.15 6.00
CA ILE A 224 -18.53 18.83 6.19
C ILE A 224 -18.56 18.06 4.87
N ALA A 225 -17.47 17.36 4.58
CA ALA A 225 -17.39 16.39 3.49
C ALA A 225 -16.71 15.11 3.98
N VAL A 226 -16.90 14.01 3.27
CA VAL A 226 -16.22 12.75 3.54
C VAL A 226 -15.15 12.54 2.48
N HIS A 227 -13.94 12.22 2.93
CA HIS A 227 -12.84 11.76 2.10
C HIS A 227 -12.60 10.28 2.35
N THR A 228 -12.71 9.48 1.30
CA THR A 228 -12.31 8.07 1.37
C THR A 228 -10.85 7.98 0.92
N SER A 229 -9.98 7.56 1.82
CA SER A 229 -8.57 7.34 1.51
C SER A 229 -8.40 6.20 0.50
N PRO A 230 -7.25 6.08 -0.17
CA PRO A 230 -6.96 4.91 -1.02
C PRO A 230 -7.03 3.57 -0.28
N ALA A 231 -6.95 3.58 1.04
CA ALA A 231 -7.12 2.40 1.90
C ALA A 231 -8.60 2.08 2.23
N GLY A 232 -9.56 2.80 1.64
CA GLY A 232 -10.97 2.62 1.92
C GLY A 232 -11.43 3.19 3.27
N VAL A 233 -10.56 3.91 3.99
CA VAL A 233 -10.90 4.54 5.26
C VAL A 233 -11.54 5.89 4.99
N GLU A 234 -12.70 6.13 5.59
CA GLU A 234 -13.39 7.41 5.52
C GLU A 234 -12.84 8.37 6.58
N HIS A 235 -12.69 9.63 6.19
CA HIS A 235 -12.28 10.74 7.05
C HIS A 235 -13.24 11.89 6.86
N ALA A 236 -13.67 12.52 7.94
CA ALA A 236 -14.44 13.75 7.85
C ALA A 236 -13.49 14.92 7.60
N ILE A 237 -13.87 15.82 6.69
CA ILE A 237 -13.18 17.09 6.48
C ILE A 237 -14.17 18.20 6.81
N LEU A 238 -13.83 19.04 7.78
CA LEU A 238 -14.60 20.21 8.13
C LEU A 238 -13.96 21.44 7.47
N LYS A 239 -14.80 22.31 6.91
CA LYS A 239 -14.37 23.58 6.29
C LYS A 239 -15.16 24.74 6.88
N TYR A 240 -14.46 25.84 7.14
CA TYR A 240 -15.06 27.12 7.51
C TYR A 240 -14.62 28.22 6.54
N GLY A 241 -15.52 29.07 6.14
CA GLY A 241 -15.26 30.17 5.20
C GLY A 241 -14.76 29.67 3.82
N GLU A 242 -14.07 30.54 3.09
CA GLU A 242 -13.41 30.21 1.83
C GLU A 242 -11.89 30.21 2.02
N PRO A 243 -11.30 29.02 2.30
CA PRO A 243 -9.88 28.92 2.61
C PRO A 243 -8.98 29.31 1.42
N HIS A 244 -7.92 30.00 1.74
CA HIS A 244 -6.86 30.42 0.82
C HIS A 244 -5.53 29.67 1.15
N ASP A 245 -4.47 29.91 0.39
CA ASP A 245 -3.20 29.16 0.48
C ASP A 245 -2.53 29.18 1.88
N GLN A 246 -2.86 30.14 2.73
CA GLN A 246 -2.35 30.27 4.10
C GLN A 246 -3.42 30.02 5.17
N ALA A 247 -4.54 29.41 4.80
CA ALA A 247 -5.62 29.12 5.74
C ALA A 247 -5.16 28.13 6.84
N LEU A 248 -5.74 28.28 8.03
CA LEU A 248 -5.43 27.40 9.15
C LEU A 248 -5.86 25.97 8.86
N LEU A 249 -5.00 25.03 9.20
CA LEU A 249 -5.24 23.58 9.09
C LEU A 249 -4.97 22.89 10.42
N ARG A 250 -5.96 22.19 10.96
CA ARG A 250 -5.81 21.31 12.11
C ARG A 250 -6.07 19.86 11.72
N LEU A 251 -5.08 18.99 11.81
CA LEU A 251 -5.30 17.55 11.75
C LEU A 251 -5.75 17.06 13.13
N HIS A 252 -6.94 16.46 13.20
CA HIS A 252 -7.52 15.93 14.43
C HIS A 252 -7.66 14.42 14.35
N SER A 253 -7.18 13.71 15.38
CA SER A 253 -7.45 12.28 15.53
C SER A 253 -8.69 12.11 16.39
N GLU A 254 -9.69 11.42 15.87
CA GLU A 254 -10.94 11.17 16.58
C GLU A 254 -10.67 10.54 17.95
N CYS A 255 -11.33 11.10 18.96
CA CYS A 255 -11.37 10.55 20.29
C CYS A 255 -12.83 10.52 20.77
N LEU A 256 -13.53 9.42 20.50
CA LEU A 256 -14.96 9.31 20.81
C LEU A 256 -15.28 9.71 22.26
N THR A 257 -14.44 9.33 23.21
CA THR A 257 -14.66 9.66 24.62
C THR A 257 -14.41 11.13 24.94
N GLY A 258 -13.39 11.75 24.37
CA GLY A 258 -13.08 13.17 24.55
C GLY A 258 -14.00 14.06 23.74
N ASP A 259 -14.14 13.76 22.44
CA ASP A 259 -14.83 14.64 21.49
C ASP A 259 -16.37 14.58 21.64
N ALA A 260 -16.93 13.36 21.82
CA ALA A 260 -18.38 13.18 21.88
C ALA A 260 -18.93 13.12 23.30
N PHE A 261 -18.19 12.53 24.25
CA PHE A 261 -18.68 12.32 25.63
C PHE A 261 -18.06 13.27 26.65
N GLY A 262 -17.14 14.15 26.24
CA GLY A 262 -16.55 15.15 27.11
C GLY A 262 -15.72 14.55 28.25
N SER A 263 -15.06 13.41 28.00
CA SER A 263 -14.23 12.73 29.02
C SER A 263 -13.05 13.61 29.43
N GLN A 264 -12.87 13.78 30.73
CA GLN A 264 -11.74 14.52 31.29
C GLN A 264 -10.45 13.67 31.42
N ARG A 265 -10.44 12.44 30.86
CA ARG A 265 -9.22 11.61 30.82
C ARG A 265 -8.23 12.05 29.76
N CYS A 266 -8.64 12.86 28.81
CA CYS A 266 -7.83 13.47 27.77
C CYS A 266 -8.35 14.89 27.51
N ASP A 267 -7.56 15.68 26.79
CA ASP A 267 -7.89 17.04 26.35
C ASP A 267 -8.37 17.12 24.89
N CYS A 268 -8.67 15.96 24.25
CA CYS A 268 -9.01 15.89 22.82
C CYS A 268 -10.19 16.81 22.47
N GLY A 269 -11.30 16.73 23.21
CA GLY A 269 -12.46 17.58 22.97
C GLY A 269 -12.15 19.08 23.15
N GLU A 270 -11.36 19.45 24.17
CA GLU A 270 -10.93 20.84 24.36
C GLU A 270 -10.02 21.31 23.22
N GLN A 271 -9.09 20.48 22.74
CA GLN A 271 -8.25 20.79 21.58
C GLN A 271 -9.08 20.98 20.31
N LEU A 272 -10.09 20.16 20.10
CA LEU A 272 -11.00 20.30 18.97
C LEU A 272 -11.77 21.61 19.03
N GLU A 273 -12.38 21.95 20.17
CA GLU A 273 -13.12 23.21 20.35
C GLU A 273 -12.22 24.44 20.20
N ARG A 274 -11.00 24.41 20.73
CA ARG A 274 -10.00 25.46 20.50
C ARG A 274 -9.65 25.63 19.02
N SER A 275 -9.60 24.54 18.27
CA SER A 275 -9.31 24.58 16.84
C SER A 275 -10.46 25.22 16.05
N PHE A 276 -11.70 24.90 16.40
CA PHE A 276 -12.87 25.59 15.84
C PHE A 276 -12.79 27.10 16.09
N ALA A 277 -12.61 27.49 17.34
CA ALA A 277 -12.55 28.92 17.72
C ALA A 277 -11.41 29.67 17.03
N ALA A 278 -10.24 29.02 16.86
CA ALA A 278 -9.10 29.63 16.17
C ALA A 278 -9.38 29.87 14.68
N ILE A 279 -9.98 28.90 13.99
CA ILE A 279 -10.33 29.00 12.57
C ILE A 279 -11.47 30.00 12.36
N GLU A 280 -12.48 30.02 13.23
CA GLU A 280 -13.58 31.00 13.19
C GLU A 280 -13.05 32.43 13.36
N LYS A 281 -12.07 32.60 14.25
CA LYS A 281 -11.41 33.90 14.46
C LYS A 281 -10.55 34.32 13.25
N ASP A 282 -9.90 33.36 12.59
CA ASP A 282 -9.10 33.63 11.39
C ASP A 282 -9.97 33.90 10.15
N GLY A 283 -11.19 33.40 10.14
CA GLY A 283 -12.18 33.59 9.07
C GLY A 283 -12.22 32.44 8.04
N ALA A 284 -11.22 31.57 7.97
CA ALA A 284 -11.23 30.43 7.07
C ALA A 284 -10.25 29.32 7.52
N GLY A 285 -10.59 28.05 7.21
CA GLY A 285 -9.69 26.93 7.50
C GLY A 285 -10.34 25.57 7.36
N TYR A 286 -9.52 24.54 7.67
CA TYR A 286 -9.93 23.15 7.60
C TYR A 286 -9.61 22.38 8.88
N ILE A 287 -10.47 21.42 9.22
CA ILE A 287 -10.19 20.40 10.24
C ILE A 287 -10.47 19.01 9.62
N PRO A 288 -9.49 18.35 9.03
CA PRO A 288 -9.59 16.92 8.75
C PRO A 288 -9.59 16.12 10.05
N VAL A 289 -10.61 15.27 10.21
CA VAL A 289 -10.77 14.36 11.35
C VAL A 289 -10.49 12.95 10.87
N SER A 290 -9.45 12.32 11.42
CA SER A 290 -9.07 10.95 11.08
C SER A 290 -9.60 9.98 12.12
N TYR A 291 -10.29 8.93 11.65
CA TYR A 291 -10.77 7.80 12.47
C TYR A 291 -9.67 6.77 12.78
N THR A 292 -8.48 6.94 12.21
CA THR A 292 -7.32 6.13 12.54
C THR A 292 -6.35 6.93 13.40
N HIS A 293 -5.65 6.27 14.33
CA HIS A 293 -4.60 6.92 15.11
C HIS A 293 -3.56 7.55 14.16
N LEU A 294 -3.49 8.87 14.16
CA LEU A 294 -2.43 9.59 13.49
C LEU A 294 -1.14 9.35 14.28
N THR A 295 -0.25 8.50 13.77
CA THR A 295 1.12 8.40 14.24
C THR A 295 1.95 9.56 13.68
N LEU A 296 1.54 10.79 13.97
CA LEU A 296 2.42 11.93 13.78
C LEU A 296 3.40 11.94 14.95
N PRO A 297 4.70 12.20 14.71
CA PRO A 297 5.60 12.48 15.80
C PRO A 297 4.99 13.64 16.59
N THR A 298 4.79 13.44 17.87
CA THR A 298 4.28 14.45 18.77
C THR A 298 5.28 15.59 18.73
N ILE A 299 4.97 16.64 18.00
CA ILE A 299 5.76 17.88 18.09
C ILE A 299 5.38 18.46 19.44
N TYR A 300 6.24 18.23 20.42
CA TYR A 300 6.22 19.00 21.65
C TYR A 300 6.58 20.43 21.28
N SER A 301 5.59 21.26 21.04
CA SER A 301 5.78 22.70 21.17
C SER A 301 5.67 23.05 22.64
N VAL A 302 6.70 23.60 23.15
CA VAL A 302 6.82 24.27 24.46
C VAL A 302 5.76 25.33 24.64
#